data_e7921de5c201ea72476c061b8c597a40
#
_entry.id   e7921de5c201ea72476c061b8c597a40
#
_cell.length_a   1.000
_cell.length_b   1.000
_cell.length_c   1.000
_cell.angle_alpha   90.00
_cell.angle_beta   90.00
_cell.angle_gamma   90.00
#
_symmetry.space_group_name_H-M   'P 1'
#
loop_
_entity.id
_entity.type
_entity.pdbx_description
1 polymer ?
#
loop_
_entity_poly.entity_id
_entity_poly.type
_entity_poly.pdbx_seq_one_letter_code
_entity_poly.pdbx_strand_id
1 'polypeptide(L)'
;MYFPPLRPIAIATLAVLSLTLFTLTSQAEEPQGKAAAAVAAPEKLPELFSGAKNVVFLGDSITYGGRYIEIIEGVFRTKFYDLDLDFINVGLPSETVSGLSEPGHAGGKFPRPDVHERLVRMFDKLHPDVVFACYGMNCGIYHPLGEERFKAYREKMQLLHDIATQQGAQIVHLTPPPFDPQPLAGKTLPAGLEEYRQPFEGYDSVLEAYSKWLLSKRDEGWTVIDLHGPMNDYLKQQRKQDPKFVLAGDGVHHGATGQWLMAKQVLMTLFPSDKDIAAAASLEVLMPAGTTNAKLLDLVAQRQRVRKDAWLTEIGHLRPGMNRGKSVKEAEAEAAAIEASIRKLSISSAP
;
A
#
# COMPACT_ATOMS: atom_id res chain seq x y z
N MET A 1 41.36 -7.86 -65.02
CA MET A 1 40.40 -8.10 -66.11
C MET A 1 39.08 -7.51 -65.73
N TYR A 2 38.72 -6.46 -66.43
CA TYR A 2 37.51 -5.63 -66.22
C TYR A 2 36.42 -6.11 -67.16
N PHE A 3 35.19 -6.34 -66.69
CA PHE A 3 34.00 -6.35 -67.54
C PHE A 3 32.86 -5.62 -66.84
N PRO A 4 32.16 -4.70 -67.58
CA PRO A 4 31.07 -3.89 -66.97
C PRO A 4 29.68 -4.54 -67.10
N PRO A 5 28.67 -4.02 -66.41
CA PRO A 5 27.35 -4.63 -66.36
C PRO A 5 26.44 -4.12 -67.50
N LEU A 6 25.60 -5.00 -68.03
CA LEU A 6 24.56 -4.77 -69.03
C LEU A 6 23.28 -4.15 -68.34
N ARG A 7 22.73 -3.11 -68.99
CA ARG A 7 21.47 -2.46 -68.70
C ARG A 7 20.29 -3.21 -69.34
N PRO A 8 19.14 -3.31 -68.73
CA PRO A 8 17.92 -3.82 -69.37
C PRO A 8 17.12 -2.70 -70.03
N ILE A 9 16.50 -3.10 -71.17
CA ILE A 9 15.70 -2.32 -72.13
C ILE A 9 14.31 -2.10 -71.53
N ALA A 10 13.78 -0.86 -71.63
CA ALA A 10 12.43 -0.50 -71.26
C ALA A 10 11.47 -0.81 -72.44
N ILE A 11 10.39 -1.55 -72.12
CA ILE A 11 9.26 -1.77 -73.06
C ILE A 11 8.11 -0.82 -72.59
N ALA A 12 7.78 0.11 -73.53
CA ALA A 12 6.65 1.01 -73.33
C ALA A 12 5.33 0.31 -73.72
N THR A 13 4.41 0.21 -72.87
CA THR A 13 3.05 -0.25 -73.15
C THR A 13 2.07 0.93 -73.17
N LEU A 14 1.43 1.14 -74.29
CA LEU A 14 0.40 2.16 -74.51
C LEU A 14 -0.89 1.76 -73.76
N ALA A 15 -1.37 2.60 -72.90
CA ALA A 15 -2.70 2.43 -72.24
C ALA A 15 -3.68 3.47 -72.86
N VAL A 16 -4.79 2.93 -73.33
CA VAL A 16 -5.90 3.69 -73.93
C VAL A 16 -6.73 4.33 -72.78
N LEU A 17 -6.93 5.65 -72.92
CA LEU A 17 -7.67 6.46 -71.96
C LEU A 17 -9.17 6.36 -72.34
N SER A 18 -9.97 5.68 -71.46
CA SER A 18 -11.44 5.74 -71.53
C SER A 18 -11.93 6.77 -70.51
N LEU A 19 -12.49 7.86 -71.05
CA LEU A 19 -13.09 8.93 -70.23
C LEU A 19 -14.49 8.54 -69.81
N THR A 20 -14.69 8.17 -68.53
CA THR A 20 -16.02 8.06 -67.93
C THR A 20 -16.29 9.26 -67.06
N LEU A 21 -17.30 10.04 -67.40
CA LEU A 21 -17.81 11.14 -66.58
C LEU A 21 -18.44 10.60 -65.31
N PHE A 22 -17.85 10.85 -64.16
CA PHE A 22 -18.48 10.66 -62.87
C PHE A 22 -19.07 11.98 -62.41
N THR A 23 -20.39 12.08 -62.31
CA THR A 23 -21.08 13.19 -61.63
C THR A 23 -20.86 13.06 -60.11
N LEU A 24 -20.13 14.00 -59.51
CA LEU A 24 -20.04 14.14 -58.07
C LEU A 24 -21.37 14.68 -57.54
N THR A 25 -22.12 13.81 -56.87
CA THR A 25 -23.15 14.25 -55.92
C THR A 25 -22.46 14.46 -54.57
N SER A 26 -22.32 15.73 -54.19
CA SER A 26 -21.90 16.10 -52.84
C SER A 26 -22.99 15.70 -51.82
N GLN A 27 -22.79 14.59 -51.14
CA GLN A 27 -23.52 14.36 -49.90
C GLN A 27 -22.76 15.07 -48.79
N ALA A 28 -23.39 16.07 -48.19
CA ALA A 28 -22.93 16.69 -46.96
C ALA A 28 -23.02 15.62 -45.86
N GLU A 29 -21.89 15.17 -45.33
CA GLU A 29 -21.85 14.39 -44.09
C GLU A 29 -22.33 15.28 -42.93
N GLU A 30 -23.44 14.92 -42.35
CA GLU A 30 -23.86 15.44 -41.05
C GLU A 30 -22.77 15.14 -39.99
N PRO A 31 -22.42 16.07 -39.09
CA PRO A 31 -21.45 15.79 -38.05
C PRO A 31 -22.00 14.70 -37.15
N GLN A 32 -21.36 13.53 -37.16
CA GLN A 32 -21.60 12.47 -36.19
C GLN A 32 -21.45 13.09 -34.79
N GLY A 33 -22.58 13.21 -34.08
CA GLY A 33 -22.62 13.64 -32.70
C GLY A 33 -21.63 12.80 -31.89
N LYS A 34 -20.70 13.45 -31.18
CA LYS A 34 -19.88 12.80 -30.16
C LYS A 34 -20.82 11.99 -29.29
N ALA A 35 -20.70 10.66 -29.35
CA ALA A 35 -21.35 9.79 -28.41
C ALA A 35 -20.98 10.32 -27.02
N ALA A 36 -21.97 10.75 -26.26
CA ALA A 36 -21.79 11.12 -24.87
C ALA A 36 -21.15 9.91 -24.17
N ALA A 37 -19.99 10.12 -23.62
CA ALA A 37 -19.33 9.09 -22.82
C ALA A 37 -20.34 8.64 -21.78
N ALA A 38 -20.69 7.36 -21.79
CA ALA A 38 -21.61 6.82 -20.79
C ALA A 38 -20.99 7.15 -19.43
N VAL A 39 -21.72 7.91 -18.63
CA VAL A 39 -21.34 8.21 -17.25
C VAL A 39 -21.25 6.86 -16.55
N ALA A 40 -20.04 6.47 -16.19
CA ALA A 40 -19.83 5.22 -15.46
C ALA A 40 -20.72 5.23 -14.21
N ALA A 41 -21.41 4.13 -13.95
CA ALA A 41 -22.21 4.00 -12.73
C ALA A 41 -21.30 4.33 -11.53
N PRO A 42 -21.82 5.06 -10.52
CA PRO A 42 -21.01 5.40 -9.35
C PRO A 42 -20.47 4.10 -8.74
N GLU A 43 -19.15 4.10 -8.47
CA GLU A 43 -18.47 2.94 -7.88
C GLU A 43 -19.09 2.67 -6.50
N LYS A 44 -19.39 1.42 -6.20
CA LYS A 44 -19.94 1.06 -4.89
C LYS A 44 -18.81 0.97 -3.87
N LEU A 45 -19.06 1.46 -2.66
CA LEU A 45 -18.19 1.23 -1.53
C LEU A 45 -18.00 -0.29 -1.34
N PRO A 46 -16.75 -0.78 -1.18
CA PRO A 46 -16.51 -2.22 -0.97
C PRO A 46 -17.32 -2.75 0.22
N GLU A 47 -17.81 -3.98 0.12
CA GLU A 47 -18.69 -4.61 1.12
C GLU A 47 -18.05 -4.61 2.53
N LEU A 48 -16.73 -4.75 2.61
CA LEU A 48 -15.93 -4.63 3.83
C LEU A 48 -16.29 -3.39 4.67
N PHE A 49 -16.70 -2.30 4.03
CA PHE A 49 -17.02 -1.04 4.70
C PHE A 49 -18.52 -0.79 4.82
N SER A 50 -19.35 -1.80 4.56
CA SER A 50 -20.81 -1.65 4.68
C SER A 50 -21.19 -1.41 6.14
N GLY A 51 -21.73 -0.23 6.44
CA GLY A 51 -22.08 0.19 7.80
C GLY A 51 -20.88 0.54 8.70
N ALA A 52 -19.65 0.44 8.20
CA ALA A 52 -18.45 0.81 8.94
C ALA A 52 -18.30 2.33 9.04
N LYS A 53 -17.65 2.77 10.11
CA LYS A 53 -17.25 4.16 10.33
C LYS A 53 -15.76 4.26 10.65
N ASN A 54 -15.26 3.47 11.60
CA ASN A 54 -13.90 3.54 12.10
C ASN A 54 -13.03 2.47 11.47
N VAL A 55 -12.05 2.89 10.67
CA VAL A 55 -11.06 2.03 10.00
C VAL A 55 -9.71 2.25 10.64
N VAL A 56 -9.19 1.28 11.37
CA VAL A 56 -7.95 1.40 12.15
C VAL A 56 -6.82 0.63 11.48
N PHE A 57 -5.66 1.25 11.36
CA PHE A 57 -4.44 0.63 10.86
C PHE A 57 -3.48 0.33 12.01
N LEU A 58 -3.29 -0.96 12.28
CA LEU A 58 -2.32 -1.53 13.21
C LEU A 58 -1.06 -1.98 12.47
N GLY A 59 0.09 -1.82 13.09
CA GLY A 59 1.36 -2.27 12.54
C GLY A 59 2.55 -1.64 13.24
N ASP A 60 3.71 -1.86 12.68
CA ASP A 60 4.99 -1.37 13.19
C ASP A 60 5.38 0.02 12.65
N SER A 61 6.70 0.28 12.51
CA SER A 61 7.22 1.55 11.99
C SER A 61 6.79 1.85 10.55
N ILE A 62 6.54 0.83 9.73
CA ILE A 62 6.10 1.00 8.34
C ILE A 62 4.68 1.58 8.33
N THR A 63 3.80 1.04 9.18
CA THR A 63 2.45 1.58 9.40
C THR A 63 2.48 2.93 10.09
N TYR A 64 3.36 3.13 11.09
CA TYR A 64 3.55 4.45 11.71
C TYR A 64 3.96 5.52 10.70
N GLY A 65 4.83 5.21 9.74
CA GLY A 65 5.17 6.09 8.61
C GLY A 65 3.94 6.53 7.81
N GLY A 66 3.01 5.62 7.58
CA GLY A 66 1.63 5.87 7.20
C GLY A 66 1.38 6.30 5.76
N ARG A 67 2.40 6.46 4.92
CA ARG A 67 2.19 6.98 3.55
C ARG A 67 1.25 6.11 2.72
N TYR A 68 1.30 4.78 2.85
CA TYR A 68 0.37 3.90 2.15
C TYR A 68 -1.09 4.09 2.62
N ILE A 69 -1.31 4.42 3.90
CA ILE A 69 -2.64 4.72 4.45
C ILE A 69 -3.17 6.03 3.88
N GLU A 70 -2.32 7.07 3.85
CA GLU A 70 -2.65 8.36 3.25
C GLU A 70 -3.09 8.20 1.79
N ILE A 71 -2.40 7.34 1.02
CA ILE A 71 -2.73 7.04 -0.37
C ILE A 71 -4.08 6.32 -0.47
N ILE A 72 -4.30 5.29 0.36
CA ILE A 72 -5.58 4.56 0.40
C ILE A 72 -6.72 5.53 0.70
N GLU A 73 -6.63 6.31 1.79
CA GLU A 73 -7.65 7.29 2.14
C GLU A 73 -7.84 8.33 1.02
N GLY A 74 -6.75 8.83 0.45
CA GLY A 74 -6.80 9.80 -0.67
C GLY A 74 -7.59 9.26 -1.86
N VAL A 75 -7.35 8.00 -2.27
CA VAL A 75 -8.12 7.37 -3.35
C VAL A 75 -9.58 7.18 -2.97
N PHE A 76 -9.88 6.76 -1.75
CA PHE A 76 -11.28 6.69 -1.29
C PHE A 76 -11.98 8.05 -1.39
N ARG A 77 -11.33 9.14 -0.97
CA ARG A 77 -11.88 10.50 -1.03
C ARG A 77 -12.06 11.02 -2.45
N THR A 78 -11.34 10.51 -3.44
CA THR A 78 -11.56 10.85 -4.86
C THR A 78 -12.72 10.07 -5.48
N LYS A 79 -13.03 8.88 -4.95
CA LYS A 79 -14.11 8.02 -5.45
C LYS A 79 -15.44 8.26 -4.75
N PHE A 80 -15.39 8.60 -3.46
CA PHE A 80 -16.57 8.77 -2.60
C PHE A 80 -16.50 10.15 -1.93
N TYR A 81 -17.07 11.14 -2.60
CA TYR A 81 -17.03 12.53 -2.13
C TYR A 81 -17.81 12.76 -0.81
N ASP A 82 -18.77 11.88 -0.48
CA ASP A 82 -19.55 11.90 0.77
C ASP A 82 -19.13 10.74 1.70
N LEU A 83 -17.82 10.49 1.77
CA LEU A 83 -17.27 9.39 2.56
C LEU A 83 -17.38 9.70 4.06
N ASP A 84 -18.09 8.83 4.79
CA ASP A 84 -18.19 8.88 6.26
C ASP A 84 -17.31 7.81 6.95
N LEU A 85 -16.21 7.41 6.31
CA LEU A 85 -15.19 6.54 6.90
C LEU A 85 -14.09 7.38 7.55
N ASP A 86 -13.73 7.00 8.75
CA ASP A 86 -12.65 7.60 9.51
C ASP A 86 -11.42 6.67 9.57
N PHE A 87 -10.37 7.03 8.85
CA PHE A 87 -9.11 6.28 8.79
C PHE A 87 -8.17 6.74 9.90
N ILE A 88 -7.76 5.82 10.78
CA ILE A 88 -6.96 6.12 11.97
C ILE A 88 -5.70 5.25 11.96
N ASN A 89 -4.54 5.89 11.92
CA ASN A 89 -3.25 5.22 12.01
C ASN A 89 -2.79 5.11 13.47
N VAL A 90 -2.60 3.90 13.96
CA VAL A 90 -2.04 3.60 15.29
C VAL A 90 -0.85 2.64 15.23
N GLY A 91 -0.09 2.67 14.12
CA GLY A 91 1.18 1.96 14.00
C GLY A 91 2.17 2.40 15.07
N LEU A 92 2.95 1.47 15.64
CA LEU A 92 3.94 1.76 16.67
C LEU A 92 5.32 1.24 16.26
N PRO A 93 6.34 2.12 16.12
CA PRO A 93 7.68 1.69 15.72
C PRO A 93 8.27 0.60 16.60
N SER A 94 8.96 -0.36 15.98
CA SER A 94 9.56 -1.54 16.62
C SER A 94 8.57 -2.60 17.12
N GLU A 95 7.27 -2.36 17.06
CA GLU A 95 6.24 -3.26 17.57
C GLU A 95 6.26 -4.62 16.86
N THR A 96 5.95 -5.67 17.61
CA THR A 96 5.77 -7.03 17.12
C THR A 96 4.38 -7.55 17.48
N VAL A 97 3.87 -8.47 16.69
CA VAL A 97 2.71 -9.29 17.10
C VAL A 97 3.19 -10.54 17.84
N SER A 98 4.41 -11.00 17.58
CA SER A 98 4.99 -12.20 18.21
C SER A 98 5.31 -12.02 19.71
N GLY A 99 5.40 -10.77 20.20
CA GLY A 99 5.86 -10.46 21.55
C GLY A 99 7.36 -10.70 21.77
N LEU A 100 8.11 -11.01 20.71
CA LEU A 100 9.53 -11.29 20.79
C LEU A 100 10.37 -10.00 20.70
N SER A 101 11.50 -10.02 21.37
CA SER A 101 12.52 -8.99 21.27
C SER A 101 13.92 -9.58 21.41
N GLU A 102 14.83 -9.17 20.57
CA GLU A 102 16.25 -9.45 20.72
C GLU A 102 16.84 -8.64 21.91
N PRO A 103 17.79 -9.19 22.68
CA PRO A 103 18.41 -8.49 23.84
C PRO A 103 19.08 -7.18 23.48
N GLY A 104 19.61 -7.08 22.25
CA GLY A 104 20.29 -5.88 21.73
C GLY A 104 19.39 -4.81 21.13
N HIS A 105 18.05 -4.98 21.16
CA HIS A 105 17.14 -4.01 20.56
C HIS A 105 17.37 -2.59 21.09
N ALA A 106 17.40 -1.61 20.20
CA ALA A 106 17.63 -0.21 20.52
C ALA A 106 18.91 0.03 21.36
N GLY A 107 19.95 -0.80 21.14
CA GLY A 107 21.17 -0.77 21.96
C GLY A 107 20.95 -1.26 23.39
N GLY A 108 19.99 -2.15 23.61
CA GLY A 108 19.64 -2.69 24.93
C GLY A 108 18.80 -1.76 25.80
N LYS A 109 18.31 -0.65 25.25
CA LYS A 109 17.58 0.37 26.04
C LYS A 109 16.15 -0.02 26.40
N PHE A 110 15.49 -0.77 25.54
CA PHE A 110 14.13 -1.27 25.76
C PHE A 110 13.84 -2.45 24.83
N PRO A 111 12.95 -3.38 25.23
CA PRO A 111 12.51 -4.48 24.38
C PRO A 111 11.55 -3.97 23.30
N ARG A 112 11.36 -4.74 22.22
CA ARG A 112 10.30 -4.46 21.25
C ARG A 112 8.95 -4.48 21.92
N PRO A 113 8.07 -3.49 21.66
CA PRO A 113 6.70 -3.52 22.15
C PRO A 113 5.93 -4.72 21.59
N ASP A 114 5.05 -5.29 22.41
CA ASP A 114 4.07 -6.29 22.00
C ASP A 114 2.71 -5.58 21.78
N VAL A 115 2.10 -5.76 20.61
CA VAL A 115 0.79 -5.15 20.32
C VAL A 115 -0.30 -5.54 21.31
N HIS A 116 -0.23 -6.76 21.85
CA HIS A 116 -1.24 -7.29 22.80
C HIS A 116 -1.26 -6.52 24.12
N GLU A 117 -0.16 -5.82 24.46
CA GLU A 117 -0.09 -4.96 25.63
C GLU A 117 -1.09 -3.78 25.54
N ARG A 118 -1.33 -3.26 24.35
CA ARG A 118 -2.20 -2.08 24.13
C ARG A 118 -3.49 -2.39 23.35
N LEU A 119 -3.65 -3.61 22.86
CA LEU A 119 -4.70 -3.98 21.92
C LEU A 119 -6.11 -3.75 22.49
N VAL A 120 -6.38 -4.20 23.73
CA VAL A 120 -7.69 -4.00 24.36
C VAL A 120 -8.00 -2.51 24.51
N ARG A 121 -7.04 -1.70 25.00
CA ARG A 121 -7.23 -0.26 25.13
C ARG A 121 -7.50 0.43 23.78
N MET A 122 -6.92 -0.08 22.70
CA MET A 122 -7.17 0.41 21.34
C MET A 122 -8.63 0.16 20.94
N PHE A 123 -9.14 -1.06 21.17
CA PHE A 123 -10.53 -1.39 20.89
C PHE A 123 -11.51 -0.58 21.74
N ASP A 124 -11.24 -0.43 23.04
CA ASP A 124 -12.08 0.33 23.98
C ASP A 124 -12.17 1.83 23.61
N LYS A 125 -11.13 2.40 23.01
CA LYS A 125 -11.09 3.84 22.70
C LYS A 125 -11.50 4.18 21.27
N LEU A 126 -11.23 3.31 20.33
CA LEU A 126 -11.46 3.59 18.88
C LEU A 126 -12.69 2.89 18.34
N HIS A 127 -13.20 1.83 19.01
CA HIS A 127 -14.34 1.03 18.54
C HIS A 127 -14.25 0.76 17.02
N PRO A 128 -13.15 0.12 16.52
CA PRO A 128 -12.98 -0.08 15.11
C PRO A 128 -14.02 -1.04 14.54
N ASP A 129 -14.59 -0.68 13.38
CA ASP A 129 -15.42 -1.58 12.56
C ASP A 129 -14.56 -2.44 11.65
N VAL A 130 -13.45 -1.85 11.17
CA VAL A 130 -12.47 -2.52 10.31
C VAL A 130 -11.05 -2.26 10.83
N VAL A 131 -10.26 -3.33 10.93
CA VAL A 131 -8.84 -3.27 11.31
C VAL A 131 -7.98 -3.78 10.17
N PHE A 132 -7.04 -2.98 9.69
CA PHE A 132 -5.94 -3.44 8.84
C PHE A 132 -4.72 -3.70 9.71
N ALA A 133 -4.20 -4.93 9.70
CA ALA A 133 -3.05 -5.34 10.51
C ALA A 133 -1.87 -5.72 9.61
N CYS A 134 -0.74 -4.98 9.71
CA CYS A 134 0.49 -5.21 8.97
C CYS A 134 1.64 -5.51 9.93
N TYR A 135 1.88 -6.79 10.20
CA TYR A 135 2.95 -7.27 11.09
C TYR A 135 3.78 -8.37 10.44
N GLY A 136 5.06 -8.42 10.80
CA GLY A 136 6.00 -9.44 10.34
C GLY A 136 7.43 -8.94 10.36
N MET A 137 7.67 -7.72 9.87
CA MET A 137 9.01 -7.17 9.69
C MET A 137 9.87 -7.28 10.96
N ASN A 138 9.32 -7.00 12.13
CA ASN A 138 10.01 -7.09 13.41
C ASN A 138 9.82 -8.44 14.12
N CYS A 139 8.83 -9.25 13.71
CA CYS A 139 8.34 -10.37 14.51
C CYS A 139 9.30 -11.56 14.59
N GLY A 140 10.18 -11.72 13.60
CA GLY A 140 11.26 -12.71 13.60
C GLY A 140 12.55 -12.18 14.22
N ILE A 141 12.53 -10.97 14.80
CA ILE A 141 13.68 -10.29 15.44
C ILE A 141 14.94 -10.27 14.57
N TYR A 142 14.76 -10.23 13.25
CA TYR A 142 15.81 -10.24 12.22
C TYR A 142 16.75 -11.44 12.27
N HIS A 143 16.31 -12.57 12.85
CA HIS A 143 17.00 -13.86 12.90
C HIS A 143 16.55 -14.80 11.77
N PRO A 144 17.30 -15.86 11.46
CA PRO A 144 16.83 -16.95 10.59
C PRO A 144 15.50 -17.55 11.06
N LEU A 145 14.76 -18.17 10.15
CA LEU A 145 13.54 -18.87 10.52
C LEU A 145 13.84 -19.92 11.60
N GLY A 146 13.15 -19.82 12.74
CA GLY A 146 13.22 -20.78 13.84
C GLY A 146 11.81 -21.20 14.25
N GLU A 147 11.63 -22.49 14.59
CA GLU A 147 10.29 -23.02 14.89
C GLU A 147 9.60 -22.25 16.03
N GLU A 148 10.31 -21.98 17.12
CA GLU A 148 9.74 -21.25 18.26
C GLU A 148 9.33 -19.82 17.91
N ARG A 149 10.13 -19.13 17.08
CA ARG A 149 9.81 -17.77 16.61
C ARG A 149 8.62 -17.78 15.65
N PHE A 150 8.56 -18.75 14.76
CA PHE A 150 7.46 -18.91 13.83
C PHE A 150 6.17 -19.32 14.55
N LYS A 151 6.28 -20.21 15.53
CA LYS A 151 5.16 -20.57 16.41
C LYS A 151 4.61 -19.34 17.14
N ALA A 152 5.47 -18.55 17.77
CA ALA A 152 5.06 -17.33 18.47
C ALA A 152 4.35 -16.35 17.53
N TYR A 153 4.86 -16.17 16.29
CA TYR A 153 4.18 -15.35 15.27
C TYR A 153 2.78 -15.87 14.96
N ARG A 154 2.64 -17.17 14.67
CA ARG A 154 1.36 -17.79 14.31
C ARG A 154 0.31 -17.69 15.44
N GLU A 155 0.70 -18.08 16.65
CA GLU A 155 -0.19 -18.08 17.82
C GLU A 155 -0.66 -16.66 18.17
N LYS A 156 0.24 -15.71 18.14
CA LYS A 156 -0.06 -14.32 18.48
C LYS A 156 -0.82 -13.58 17.36
N MET A 157 -0.57 -13.92 16.10
CA MET A 157 -1.38 -13.40 15.00
C MET A 157 -2.81 -13.97 15.05
N GLN A 158 -2.96 -15.26 15.42
CA GLN A 158 -4.27 -15.85 15.67
C GLN A 158 -4.99 -15.12 16.83
N LEU A 159 -4.28 -14.87 17.95
CA LEU A 159 -4.84 -14.13 19.08
C LEU A 159 -5.29 -12.71 18.68
N LEU A 160 -4.52 -12.01 17.85
CA LEU A 160 -4.93 -10.70 17.33
C LEU A 160 -6.23 -10.81 16.51
N HIS A 161 -6.32 -11.81 15.63
CA HIS A 161 -7.50 -12.08 14.82
C HIS A 161 -8.72 -12.36 15.70
N ASP A 162 -8.57 -13.24 16.69
CA ASP A 162 -9.65 -13.65 17.59
C ASP A 162 -10.17 -12.47 18.41
N ILE A 163 -9.26 -11.66 18.97
CA ILE A 163 -9.64 -10.46 19.73
C ILE A 163 -10.41 -9.49 18.84
N ALA A 164 -9.92 -9.18 17.64
CA ALA A 164 -10.59 -8.26 16.72
C ALA A 164 -12.02 -8.76 16.39
N THR A 165 -12.15 -10.04 16.06
CA THR A 165 -13.44 -10.66 15.74
C THR A 165 -14.39 -10.67 16.95
N GLN A 166 -13.89 -10.98 18.15
CA GLN A 166 -14.68 -10.95 19.38
C GLN A 166 -15.16 -9.55 19.73
N GLN A 167 -14.40 -8.51 19.37
CA GLN A 167 -14.79 -7.11 19.54
C GLN A 167 -15.75 -6.63 18.44
N GLY A 168 -16.13 -7.50 17.48
CA GLY A 168 -17.06 -7.19 16.41
C GLY A 168 -16.43 -6.51 15.19
N ALA A 169 -15.11 -6.34 15.15
CA ALA A 169 -14.42 -5.75 14.03
C ALA A 169 -14.13 -6.77 12.93
N GLN A 170 -14.24 -6.36 11.67
CA GLN A 170 -13.65 -7.09 10.55
C GLN A 170 -12.15 -6.84 10.53
N ILE A 171 -11.33 -7.89 10.39
CA ILE A 171 -9.88 -7.75 10.33
C ILE A 171 -9.33 -8.18 8.97
N VAL A 172 -8.50 -7.30 8.39
CA VAL A 172 -7.75 -7.52 7.15
C VAL A 172 -6.27 -7.64 7.50
N HIS A 173 -5.69 -8.79 7.27
CA HIS A 173 -4.27 -9.01 7.47
C HIS A 173 -3.50 -8.65 6.19
N LEU A 174 -2.45 -7.85 6.33
CA LEU A 174 -1.50 -7.58 5.26
C LEU A 174 -0.27 -8.43 5.50
N THR A 175 0.19 -9.17 4.47
CA THR A 175 1.49 -9.84 4.58
C THR A 175 2.59 -8.79 4.78
N PRO A 176 3.66 -9.09 5.56
CA PRO A 176 4.75 -8.12 5.72
C PRO A 176 5.35 -7.76 4.37
N PRO A 177 5.66 -6.48 4.10
CA PRO A 177 6.41 -6.12 2.91
C PRO A 177 7.83 -6.73 2.95
N PRO A 178 8.55 -6.84 1.81
CA PRO A 178 9.83 -7.52 1.75
C PRO A 178 10.94 -6.81 2.54
N PHE A 179 11.88 -7.61 3.05
CA PHE A 179 13.17 -7.14 3.56
C PHE A 179 14.20 -7.18 2.43
N ASP A 180 14.95 -6.09 2.25
CA ASP A 180 15.99 -6.01 1.23
C ASP A 180 17.39 -5.91 1.86
N PRO A 181 18.23 -6.96 1.81
CA PRO A 181 19.58 -6.91 2.37
C PRO A 181 20.56 -6.07 1.52
N GLN A 182 20.24 -5.78 0.26
CA GLN A 182 21.19 -5.14 -0.67
C GLN A 182 21.68 -3.76 -0.20
N PRO A 183 20.84 -2.83 0.26
CA PRO A 183 21.31 -1.54 0.77
C PRO A 183 22.10 -1.64 2.07
N LEU A 184 22.04 -2.81 2.74
CA LEU A 184 22.75 -3.09 3.98
C LEU A 184 24.10 -3.78 3.76
N ALA A 185 24.67 -3.72 2.57
CA ALA A 185 25.92 -4.42 2.22
C ALA A 185 26.97 -4.33 3.33
N GLY A 186 27.42 -5.51 3.82
CA GLY A 186 28.37 -5.60 4.94
C GLY A 186 27.79 -5.34 6.35
N LYS A 187 26.46 -5.14 6.47
CA LYS A 187 25.75 -4.94 7.75
C LYS A 187 24.68 -6.00 7.99
N THR A 188 24.82 -7.14 7.33
CA THR A 188 23.99 -8.32 7.54
C THR A 188 24.87 -9.50 7.93
N LEU A 189 24.29 -10.52 8.53
CA LEU A 189 25.01 -11.70 9.00
C LEU A 189 24.54 -12.94 8.25
N PRO A 190 25.46 -13.90 7.95
CA PRO A 190 25.11 -15.17 7.29
C PRO A 190 24.30 -16.08 8.22
N ALA A 191 23.75 -17.16 7.66
CA ALA A 191 23.09 -18.20 8.44
C ALA A 191 24.07 -18.98 9.33
N GLY A 192 23.57 -19.63 10.38
CA GLY A 192 24.33 -20.57 11.21
C GLY A 192 25.06 -19.96 12.40
N LEU A 193 24.80 -18.71 12.73
CA LEU A 193 25.35 -18.07 13.93
C LEU A 193 24.45 -18.34 15.15
N GLU A 194 25.05 -18.37 16.33
CA GLU A 194 24.31 -18.48 17.60
C GLU A 194 23.58 -17.17 17.98
N GLU A 195 24.19 -16.02 17.65
CA GLU A 195 23.64 -14.69 17.94
C GLU A 195 23.60 -13.81 16.69
N TYR A 196 22.58 -12.98 16.58
CA TYR A 196 22.39 -12.00 15.51
C TYR A 196 22.28 -10.60 16.08
N ARG A 197 23.41 -9.87 16.06
CA ARG A 197 23.48 -8.44 16.45
C ARG A 197 23.20 -7.49 15.29
N GLN A 198 23.11 -8.03 14.09
CA GLN A 198 22.72 -7.39 12.85
C GLN A 198 21.74 -8.32 12.13
N PRO A 199 20.92 -7.81 11.21
CA PRO A 199 19.93 -8.62 10.51
C PRO A 199 20.56 -9.82 9.79
N PHE A 200 19.90 -10.96 9.85
CA PHE A 200 20.20 -12.10 8.99
C PHE A 200 20.02 -11.69 7.52
N GLU A 201 21.02 -11.94 6.66
CA GLU A 201 21.01 -11.57 5.25
C GLU A 201 19.83 -12.17 4.46
N GLY A 202 19.42 -13.40 4.83
CA GLY A 202 18.28 -14.10 4.27
C GLY A 202 16.94 -13.80 4.93
N TYR A 203 16.80 -12.69 5.68
CA TYR A 203 15.60 -12.42 6.48
C TYR A 203 14.33 -12.31 5.66
N ASP A 204 14.41 -11.94 4.36
CA ASP A 204 13.26 -11.96 3.47
C ASP A 204 12.61 -13.34 3.35
N SER A 205 13.39 -14.42 3.44
CA SER A 205 12.85 -15.79 3.46
C SER A 205 12.01 -16.11 4.70
N VAL A 206 12.28 -15.44 5.82
CA VAL A 206 11.46 -15.52 7.04
C VAL A 206 10.13 -14.81 6.82
N LEU A 207 10.16 -13.62 6.21
CA LEU A 207 8.95 -12.88 5.87
C LEU A 207 8.11 -13.61 4.81
N GLU A 208 8.76 -14.29 3.86
CA GLU A 208 8.08 -15.17 2.89
C GLU A 208 7.34 -16.33 3.60
N ALA A 209 7.99 -16.98 4.59
CA ALA A 209 7.36 -18.04 5.37
C ALA A 209 6.13 -17.52 6.16
N TYR A 210 6.25 -16.33 6.76
CA TYR A 210 5.14 -15.66 7.45
C TYR A 210 4.01 -15.31 6.48
N SER A 211 4.34 -14.78 5.32
CA SER A 211 3.39 -14.45 4.27
C SER A 211 2.65 -15.68 3.74
N LYS A 212 3.35 -16.78 3.47
CA LYS A 212 2.74 -18.05 3.03
C LYS A 212 1.76 -18.59 4.06
N TRP A 213 2.12 -18.52 5.35
CA TRP A 213 1.22 -18.94 6.41
C TRP A 213 -0.02 -18.03 6.50
N LEU A 214 0.14 -16.70 6.46
CA LEU A 214 -1.00 -15.78 6.44
C LEU A 214 -1.93 -16.04 5.25
N LEU A 215 -1.36 -16.23 4.06
CA LEU A 215 -2.13 -16.52 2.84
C LEU A 215 -2.92 -17.83 2.95
N SER A 216 -2.37 -18.87 3.63
CA SER A 216 -3.10 -20.11 3.87
C SER A 216 -4.33 -19.93 4.77
N LYS A 217 -4.38 -18.87 5.60
CA LYS A 217 -5.55 -18.55 6.43
C LYS A 217 -6.77 -18.09 5.63
N ARG A 218 -6.61 -17.78 4.35
CA ARG A 218 -7.76 -17.53 3.46
C ARG A 218 -8.69 -18.73 3.39
N ASP A 219 -8.16 -19.95 3.46
CA ASP A 219 -8.94 -21.20 3.48
C ASP A 219 -9.77 -21.35 4.76
N GLU A 220 -9.39 -20.62 5.83
CA GLU A 220 -10.12 -20.54 7.09
C GLU A 220 -11.04 -19.28 7.18
N GLY A 221 -11.23 -18.56 6.06
CA GLY A 221 -12.11 -17.40 5.97
C GLY A 221 -11.46 -16.06 6.35
N TRP A 222 -10.15 -16.01 6.58
CA TRP A 222 -9.49 -14.74 6.87
C TRP A 222 -9.36 -13.86 5.62
N THR A 223 -9.55 -12.58 5.79
CA THR A 223 -9.22 -11.61 4.73
C THR A 223 -7.74 -11.30 4.83
N VAL A 224 -6.97 -11.74 3.82
CA VAL A 224 -5.52 -11.53 3.74
C VAL A 224 -5.15 -10.91 2.40
N ILE A 225 -4.42 -9.80 2.43
CA ILE A 225 -3.90 -9.12 1.23
C ILE A 225 -2.40 -9.38 1.14
N ASP A 226 -1.95 -9.87 -0.01
CA ASP A 226 -0.53 -10.13 -0.26
C ASP A 226 0.18 -8.84 -0.67
N LEU A 227 1.09 -8.38 0.17
CA LEU A 227 2.05 -7.32 -0.15
C LEU A 227 3.40 -7.91 -0.57
N HIS A 228 3.83 -8.99 0.11
CA HIS A 228 5.17 -9.56 -0.01
C HIS A 228 5.49 -10.03 -1.43
N GLY A 229 4.64 -10.89 -1.98
CA GLY A 229 4.86 -11.48 -3.30
C GLY A 229 4.96 -10.42 -4.40
N PRO A 230 3.92 -9.60 -4.61
CA PRO A 230 3.93 -8.57 -5.65
C PRO A 230 5.05 -7.53 -5.51
N MET A 231 5.43 -7.14 -4.28
CA MET A 231 6.53 -6.20 -4.06
C MET A 231 7.89 -6.82 -4.36
N ASN A 232 8.11 -8.08 -4.03
CA ASN A 232 9.31 -8.83 -4.41
C ASN A 232 9.43 -9.02 -5.92
N ASP A 233 8.33 -9.31 -6.60
CA ASP A 233 8.31 -9.46 -8.05
C ASP A 233 8.63 -8.14 -8.74
N TYR A 234 8.07 -7.03 -8.25
CA TYR A 234 8.41 -5.69 -8.73
C TYR A 234 9.90 -5.38 -8.53
N LEU A 235 10.45 -5.64 -7.33
CA LEU A 235 11.86 -5.43 -7.01
C LEU A 235 12.77 -6.24 -7.96
N LYS A 236 12.47 -7.52 -8.15
CA LYS A 236 13.20 -8.41 -9.08
C LYS A 236 13.14 -7.90 -10.52
N GLN A 237 11.97 -7.40 -10.96
CA GLN A 237 11.81 -6.87 -12.31
C GLN A 237 12.62 -5.59 -12.51
N GLN A 238 12.58 -4.66 -11.57
CA GLN A 238 13.35 -3.41 -11.65
C GLN A 238 14.86 -3.68 -11.67
N ARG A 239 15.33 -4.64 -10.90
CA ARG A 239 16.76 -5.02 -10.84
C ARG A 239 17.29 -5.66 -12.12
N LYS A 240 16.44 -6.12 -13.03
CA LYS A 240 16.87 -6.54 -14.37
C LYS A 240 17.37 -5.36 -15.21
N GLN A 241 16.87 -4.15 -14.96
CA GLN A 241 17.22 -2.92 -15.67
C GLN A 241 18.22 -2.07 -14.88
N ASP A 242 18.01 -1.94 -13.58
CA ASP A 242 18.91 -1.26 -12.65
C ASP A 242 19.24 -2.19 -11.46
N PRO A 243 20.40 -2.88 -11.50
CA PRO A 243 20.81 -3.79 -10.45
C PRO A 243 20.95 -3.14 -9.06
N LYS A 244 21.01 -1.80 -8.98
CA LYS A 244 21.09 -1.05 -7.72
C LYS A 244 19.73 -0.56 -7.21
N PHE A 245 18.65 -0.84 -7.92
CA PHE A 245 17.32 -0.42 -7.52
C PHE A 245 16.95 -0.98 -6.15
N VAL A 246 16.38 -0.12 -5.28
CA VAL A 246 15.91 -0.48 -3.93
C VAL A 246 14.53 0.12 -3.67
N LEU A 247 13.68 -0.61 -2.95
CA LEU A 247 12.39 -0.11 -2.45
C LEU A 247 12.55 0.58 -1.09
N ALA A 248 13.56 0.17 -0.31
CA ALA A 248 13.86 0.69 1.03
C ALA A 248 15.36 0.93 1.15
N GLY A 249 15.79 2.17 1.40
CA GLY A 249 17.22 2.51 1.50
C GLY A 249 17.94 1.91 2.71
N ASP A 250 17.21 1.49 3.72
CA ASP A 250 17.70 0.77 4.91
C ASP A 250 17.25 -0.69 4.95
N GLY A 251 16.73 -1.20 3.85
CA GLY A 251 16.24 -2.57 3.71
C GLY A 251 14.90 -2.87 4.37
N VAL A 252 14.33 -1.92 5.12
CA VAL A 252 13.13 -2.10 5.95
C VAL A 252 12.03 -1.07 5.63
N HIS A 253 12.39 0.22 5.67
CA HIS A 253 11.42 1.31 5.55
C HIS A 253 11.29 1.74 4.10
N HIS A 254 10.20 1.31 3.48
CA HIS A 254 9.92 1.53 2.06
C HIS A 254 9.74 3.01 1.73
N GLY A 255 10.43 3.48 0.68
CA GLY A 255 10.28 4.83 0.11
C GLY A 255 8.98 5.00 -0.69
N ALA A 256 8.85 6.11 -1.41
CA ALA A 256 7.62 6.47 -2.12
C ALA A 256 7.07 5.36 -3.03
N THR A 257 7.93 4.72 -3.82
CA THR A 257 7.53 3.61 -4.70
C THR A 257 7.03 2.41 -3.90
N GLY A 258 7.71 2.01 -2.82
CA GLY A 258 7.28 0.88 -2.01
C GLY A 258 5.97 1.17 -1.25
N GLN A 259 5.80 2.38 -0.73
CA GLN A 259 4.54 2.80 -0.09
C GLN A 259 3.37 2.84 -1.09
N TRP A 260 3.62 3.26 -2.33
CA TRP A 260 2.65 3.16 -3.42
C TRP A 260 2.28 1.70 -3.71
N LEU A 261 3.26 0.80 -3.80
CA LEU A 261 3.01 -0.62 -4.07
C LEU A 261 2.15 -1.26 -2.96
N MET A 262 2.42 -0.94 -1.68
CA MET A 262 1.58 -1.38 -0.56
C MET A 262 0.14 -0.89 -0.73
N ALA A 263 -0.06 0.41 -0.96
CA ALA A 263 -1.38 0.99 -1.18
C ALA A 263 -2.08 0.37 -2.38
N LYS A 264 -1.36 0.20 -3.49
CA LYS A 264 -1.89 -0.39 -4.73
C LYS A 264 -2.44 -1.80 -4.50
N GLN A 265 -1.74 -2.68 -3.77
CA GLN A 265 -2.23 -4.03 -3.49
C GLN A 265 -3.53 -4.01 -2.67
N VAL A 266 -3.63 -3.13 -1.67
CA VAL A 266 -4.86 -2.94 -0.90
C VAL A 266 -5.98 -2.43 -1.81
N LEU A 267 -5.73 -1.39 -2.59
CA LEU A 267 -6.71 -0.79 -3.49
C LEU A 267 -7.19 -1.76 -4.58
N MET A 268 -6.29 -2.54 -5.19
CA MET A 268 -6.65 -3.55 -6.19
C MET A 268 -7.52 -4.67 -5.60
N THR A 269 -7.31 -5.00 -4.32
CA THR A 269 -8.17 -5.99 -3.63
C THR A 269 -9.54 -5.41 -3.32
N LEU A 270 -9.61 -4.14 -2.92
CA LEU A 270 -10.86 -3.46 -2.59
C LEU A 270 -11.66 -3.04 -3.83
N PHE A 271 -10.98 -2.73 -4.92
CA PHE A 271 -11.56 -2.30 -6.20
C PHE A 271 -11.06 -3.17 -7.37
N PRO A 272 -11.42 -4.47 -7.40
CA PRO A 272 -10.83 -5.42 -8.36
C PRO A 272 -11.19 -5.12 -9.83
N SER A 273 -12.22 -4.34 -10.07
CA SER A 273 -12.67 -3.93 -11.42
C SER A 273 -12.12 -2.57 -11.86
N ASP A 274 -11.40 -1.86 -11.00
CA ASP A 274 -10.85 -0.54 -11.31
C ASP A 274 -9.60 -0.65 -12.20
N LYS A 275 -9.78 -0.30 -13.47
CA LYS A 275 -8.72 -0.37 -14.47
C LYS A 275 -7.64 0.70 -14.28
N ASP A 276 -8.01 1.85 -13.72
CA ASP A 276 -7.08 2.97 -13.52
C ASP A 276 -6.10 2.64 -12.39
N ILE A 277 -6.59 2.10 -11.27
CA ILE A 277 -5.75 1.59 -10.18
C ILE A 277 -4.85 0.46 -10.69
N ALA A 278 -5.42 -0.50 -11.43
CA ALA A 278 -4.67 -1.65 -11.96
C ALA A 278 -3.54 -1.20 -12.91
N ALA A 279 -3.82 -0.25 -13.83
CA ALA A 279 -2.87 0.24 -14.82
C ALA A 279 -1.85 1.24 -14.28
N ALA A 280 -2.14 1.92 -13.15
CA ALA A 280 -1.27 2.97 -12.62
C ALA A 280 0.10 2.43 -12.23
N ALA A 281 1.14 2.88 -12.94
CA ALA A 281 2.53 2.50 -12.66
C ALA A 281 3.07 3.19 -11.40
N SER A 282 2.58 4.39 -11.09
CA SER A 282 2.96 5.17 -9.91
C SER A 282 1.76 5.96 -9.37
N LEU A 283 1.91 6.52 -8.17
CA LEU A 283 0.88 7.36 -7.56
C LEU A 283 0.58 8.60 -8.41
N GLU A 284 1.57 9.18 -9.07
CA GLU A 284 1.45 10.37 -9.90
C GLU A 284 0.49 10.16 -11.09
N VAL A 285 0.28 8.93 -11.52
CA VAL A 285 -0.71 8.60 -12.56
C VAL A 285 -2.13 8.83 -12.06
N LEU A 286 -2.44 8.47 -10.82
CA LEU A 286 -3.77 8.67 -10.21
C LEU A 286 -3.94 10.07 -9.63
N MET A 287 -2.85 10.64 -9.11
CA MET A 287 -2.84 11.91 -8.39
C MET A 287 -1.72 12.82 -8.92
N PRO A 288 -1.84 13.31 -10.17
CA PRO A 288 -0.80 14.15 -10.77
C PRO A 288 -0.54 15.42 -9.96
N ALA A 289 0.74 15.82 -9.86
CA ALA A 289 1.13 17.03 -9.15
C ALA A 289 0.38 18.27 -9.66
N GLY A 290 0.01 19.14 -8.76
CA GLY A 290 -0.73 20.38 -9.08
C GLY A 290 -2.25 20.19 -9.29
N THR A 291 -2.76 18.95 -9.32
CA THR A 291 -4.20 18.67 -9.46
C THR A 291 -4.94 18.78 -8.11
N THR A 292 -6.26 18.76 -8.19
CA THR A 292 -7.14 18.72 -7.01
C THR A 292 -6.89 17.42 -6.20
N ASN A 293 -6.68 16.29 -6.87
CA ASN A 293 -6.39 15.00 -6.22
C ASN A 293 -5.09 15.05 -5.42
N ALA A 294 -4.03 15.68 -5.94
CA ALA A 294 -2.78 15.85 -5.19
C ALA A 294 -2.98 16.73 -3.95
N LYS A 295 -3.74 17.85 -4.07
CA LYS A 295 -4.08 18.71 -2.93
C LYS A 295 -4.91 17.98 -1.89
N LEU A 296 -5.86 17.15 -2.33
CA LEU A 296 -6.65 16.29 -1.45
C LEU A 296 -5.76 15.34 -0.64
N LEU A 297 -4.82 14.67 -1.30
CA LEU A 297 -3.86 13.79 -0.64
C LEU A 297 -2.99 14.52 0.38
N ASP A 298 -2.57 15.76 0.10
CA ASP A 298 -1.81 16.57 1.04
C ASP A 298 -2.62 16.90 2.30
N LEU A 299 -3.90 17.20 2.16
CA LEU A 299 -4.79 17.44 3.30
C LEU A 299 -5.03 16.16 4.11
N VAL A 300 -5.24 15.03 3.44
CA VAL A 300 -5.33 13.71 4.10
C VAL A 300 -4.07 13.44 4.92
N ALA A 301 -2.90 13.66 4.33
CA ALA A 301 -1.62 13.48 5.01
C ALA A 301 -1.47 14.40 6.24
N GLN A 302 -1.93 15.66 6.14
CA GLN A 302 -1.93 16.59 7.27
C GLN A 302 -2.86 16.10 8.39
N ARG A 303 -4.09 15.69 8.06
CA ARG A 303 -5.06 15.15 9.00
C ARG A 303 -4.53 13.92 9.73
N GLN A 304 -3.92 12.97 9.01
CA GLN A 304 -3.31 11.77 9.59
C GLN A 304 -2.18 12.12 10.57
N ARG A 305 -1.29 13.05 10.22
CA ARG A 305 -0.19 13.48 11.10
C ARG A 305 -0.65 14.11 12.41
N VAL A 306 -1.69 14.95 12.36
CA VAL A 306 -2.24 15.61 13.55
C VAL A 306 -2.79 14.59 14.54
N ARG A 307 -3.42 13.51 14.05
CA ARG A 307 -4.17 12.54 14.85
C ARG A 307 -3.30 11.40 15.39
N LYS A 308 -2.33 10.94 14.60
CA LYS A 308 -1.56 9.71 14.88
C LYS A 308 -0.93 9.69 16.27
N ASP A 309 -0.11 10.68 16.60
CA ASP A 309 0.60 10.71 17.88
C ASP A 309 -0.36 11.00 19.04
N ALA A 310 -1.44 11.73 18.82
CA ALA A 310 -2.48 11.96 19.81
C ALA A 310 -3.19 10.65 20.20
N TRP A 311 -3.62 9.87 19.22
CA TRP A 311 -4.26 8.58 19.47
C TRP A 311 -3.31 7.54 20.07
N LEU A 312 -2.04 7.49 19.61
CA LEU A 312 -1.03 6.62 20.22
C LEU A 312 -0.80 6.96 21.71
N THR A 313 -0.72 8.25 22.04
CA THR A 313 -0.57 8.71 23.41
C THR A 313 -1.79 8.37 24.26
N GLU A 314 -2.99 8.55 23.72
CA GLU A 314 -4.26 8.28 24.39
C GLU A 314 -4.47 6.78 24.66
N ILE A 315 -4.17 5.93 23.68
CA ILE A 315 -4.19 4.47 23.82
C ILE A 315 -3.16 4.03 24.86
N GLY A 316 -2.00 4.69 24.88
CA GLY A 316 -0.86 4.34 25.70
C GLY A 316 -0.07 3.18 25.12
N HIS A 317 1.24 3.16 25.37
CA HIS A 317 2.16 2.11 24.94
C HIS A 317 3.44 2.14 25.80
N LEU A 318 4.16 1.02 25.83
CA LEU A 318 5.40 0.90 26.62
C LEU A 318 6.67 1.33 25.88
N ARG A 319 6.57 1.72 24.60
CA ARG A 319 7.74 2.16 23.83
C ARG A 319 8.21 3.55 24.28
N PRO A 320 9.45 3.70 24.80
CA PRO A 320 9.99 5.00 25.16
C PRO A 320 10.40 5.82 23.93
N GLY A 321 10.56 7.12 24.09
CA GLY A 321 11.10 8.03 23.07
C GLY A 321 10.13 8.32 21.91
N MET A 322 8.84 8.01 22.07
CA MET A 322 7.83 8.46 21.12
C MET A 322 7.44 9.90 21.37
N ASN A 323 7.04 10.60 20.31
CA ASN A 323 6.46 11.92 20.43
C ASN A 323 5.13 11.80 21.20
N ARG A 324 4.93 12.67 22.16
CA ARG A 324 3.61 12.88 22.74
C ARG A 324 2.81 13.74 21.79
N GLY A 325 1.66 13.24 21.34
CA GLY A 325 0.70 14.04 20.60
C GLY A 325 0.05 15.10 21.47
N LYS A 326 -0.73 15.97 20.82
CA LYS A 326 -1.74 16.80 21.50
C LYS A 326 -2.74 15.90 22.23
N SER A 327 -3.56 16.46 23.11
CA SER A 327 -4.73 15.71 23.57
C SER A 327 -5.59 15.31 22.36
N VAL A 328 -6.27 14.15 22.43
CA VAL A 328 -7.18 13.72 21.35
C VAL A 328 -8.22 14.82 21.04
N LYS A 329 -8.74 15.47 22.07
CA LYS A 329 -9.70 16.58 21.88
C LYS A 329 -9.13 17.72 21.01
N GLU A 330 -7.89 18.12 21.23
CA GLU A 330 -7.24 19.17 20.44
C GLU A 330 -6.90 18.70 19.03
N ALA A 331 -6.39 17.47 18.92
CA ALA A 331 -6.05 16.88 17.63
C ALA A 331 -7.28 16.68 16.75
N GLU A 332 -8.40 16.20 17.30
CA GLU A 332 -9.65 16.01 16.55
C GLU A 332 -10.30 17.35 16.18
N ALA A 333 -10.20 18.39 17.02
CA ALA A 333 -10.65 19.73 16.66
C ALA A 333 -9.86 20.31 15.46
N GLU A 334 -8.53 20.13 15.45
CA GLU A 334 -7.70 20.54 14.31
C GLU A 334 -7.99 19.67 13.08
N ALA A 335 -8.11 18.37 13.23
CA ALA A 335 -8.43 17.42 12.17
C ALA A 335 -9.81 17.73 11.53
N ALA A 336 -10.80 18.17 12.32
CA ALA A 336 -12.11 18.55 11.82
C ALA A 336 -12.05 19.76 10.87
N ALA A 337 -11.18 20.72 11.13
CA ALA A 337 -10.97 21.86 10.22
C ALA A 337 -10.35 21.41 8.88
N ILE A 338 -9.41 20.47 8.93
CA ILE A 338 -8.80 19.85 7.73
C ILE A 338 -9.85 19.02 6.99
N GLU A 339 -10.65 18.23 7.71
CA GLU A 339 -11.74 17.42 7.14
C GLU A 339 -12.76 18.27 6.38
N ALA A 340 -13.12 19.43 6.89
CA ALA A 340 -14.00 20.37 6.17
C ALA A 340 -13.39 20.80 4.81
N SER A 341 -12.08 20.99 4.77
CA SER A 341 -11.35 21.31 3.53
C SER A 341 -11.28 20.11 2.57
N ILE A 342 -11.08 18.89 3.10
CA ILE A 342 -11.12 17.63 2.33
C ILE A 342 -12.49 17.49 1.67
N ARG A 343 -13.58 17.55 2.44
CA ARG A 343 -14.96 17.42 1.93
C ARG A 343 -15.27 18.45 0.84
N LYS A 344 -14.87 19.70 1.04
CA LYS A 344 -15.04 20.76 0.02
C LYS A 344 -14.33 20.42 -1.29
N LEU A 345 -13.10 19.94 -1.23
CA LEU A 345 -12.36 19.54 -2.44
C LEU A 345 -12.96 18.29 -3.08
N SER A 346 -13.33 17.26 -2.32
CA SER A 346 -13.95 16.04 -2.85
C SER A 346 -15.24 16.34 -3.61
N ILE A 347 -16.13 17.17 -3.05
CA ILE A 347 -17.38 17.58 -3.71
C ILE A 347 -17.11 18.39 -4.98
N SER A 348 -16.10 19.27 -4.98
CA SER A 348 -15.77 20.06 -6.17
C SER A 348 -15.13 19.24 -7.30
N SER A 349 -14.70 18.04 -7.00
CA SER A 349 -14.10 17.08 -7.96
C SER A 349 -15.08 16.00 -8.42
N ALA A 350 -16.32 16.00 -7.87
CA ALA A 350 -17.36 15.09 -8.31
C ALA A 350 -17.70 15.36 -9.80
N PRO A 351 -17.92 14.31 -10.62
CA PRO A 351 -18.18 14.41 -12.05
C PRO A 351 -19.50 15.12 -12.36
#